data_8fcdd993e9a47ba92355e7b49af56f13
#
_entry.id   8fcdd993e9a47ba92355e7b49af56f13
#
_cell.length_a   1.000
_cell.length_b   1.000
_cell.length_c   1.000
_cell.angle_alpha   90.00
_cell.angle_beta   90.00
_cell.angle_gamma   90.00
#
_symmetry.space_group_name_H-M   'P 1'
#
loop_
_entity.id
_entity.type
_entity.pdbx_description
1 polymer ?
#
loop_
_entity_poly.entity_id
_entity_poly.type
_entity_poly.pdbx_seq_one_letter_code
_entity_poly.pdbx_strand_id
1 'polypeptide(L)'
;MAQPGEPGARKYTVRMILSLGPAVAGAFAPAVTAAWALGLPSLLALAGYLVAAGLGERAGPLLYRALLLGWVAHAVAIVVDITGFGSGIEVARFGFAPALSMTVWLVLAVYVIESRFVPLPGVRRALAALGAVVVVLAWGFPGELRPQVTSRWAPVHWALGIASYGLFGAAVLHAAMLARAERLMRPGAATVAVAAQAGKGMPLLQLERMTFRFVAAGFVVLSAALLLGAWYANPWRWDHKTVFSVLGWLVFAGLLAGRRAFGWRGPTATRGVYAGAALLLLAYVGSRFVLEVLLHRGSA
;
A
#
# COMPACT_ATOMS: atom_id res chain seq x y z
N MET A 1 4.34 -57.94 -50.58
CA MET A 1 2.95 -57.75 -50.08
C MET A 1 2.99 -56.52 -49.16
N ALA A 2 2.69 -55.33 -49.71
CA ALA A 2 2.74 -54.07 -49.02
C ALA A 2 1.32 -53.68 -48.60
N GLN A 3 1.12 -53.34 -47.31
CA GLN A 3 -0.16 -52.83 -46.84
C GLN A 3 -0.23 -51.29 -47.07
N PRO A 4 -1.38 -50.75 -47.49
CA PRO A 4 -1.55 -49.33 -47.75
C PRO A 4 -1.80 -48.57 -46.42
N GLY A 5 -1.13 -47.41 -46.27
CA GLY A 5 -1.28 -46.52 -45.14
C GLY A 5 -2.64 -45.86 -45.05
N GLU A 6 -3.16 -45.74 -43.82
CA GLU A 6 -4.43 -45.09 -43.50
C GLU A 6 -4.38 -43.56 -43.67
N PRO A 7 -5.24 -42.93 -44.47
CA PRO A 7 -5.33 -41.46 -44.60
C PRO A 7 -6.28 -40.81 -43.61
N GLY A 8 -6.61 -41.49 -42.50
CA GLY A 8 -7.65 -41.04 -41.56
C GLY A 8 -7.19 -40.06 -40.48
N ALA A 9 -5.97 -40.15 -40.01
CA ALA A 9 -5.51 -39.47 -38.78
C ALA A 9 -5.41 -37.93 -38.92
N ARG A 10 -5.05 -37.39 -40.08
CA ARG A 10 -4.90 -35.93 -40.29
C ARG A 10 -6.22 -35.14 -40.35
N LYS A 11 -7.29 -35.78 -40.81
CA LYS A 11 -8.62 -35.11 -40.91
C LYS A 11 -9.32 -34.96 -39.56
N TYR A 12 -9.02 -35.85 -38.59
CA TYR A 12 -9.63 -35.78 -37.26
C TYR A 12 -8.99 -34.68 -36.41
N THR A 13 -7.68 -34.43 -36.54
CA THR A 13 -6.96 -33.38 -35.78
C THR A 13 -7.42 -31.97 -36.16
N VAL A 14 -7.64 -31.70 -37.45
CA VAL A 14 -8.09 -30.38 -37.92
C VAL A 14 -9.57 -30.14 -37.60
N ARG A 15 -10.43 -31.16 -37.65
CA ARG A 15 -11.85 -31.04 -37.26
C ARG A 15 -12.02 -30.85 -35.76
N MET A 16 -11.19 -31.45 -34.93
CA MET A 16 -11.22 -31.32 -33.49
C MET A 16 -10.80 -29.90 -33.05
N ILE A 17 -9.86 -29.27 -33.76
CA ILE A 17 -9.44 -27.86 -33.48
C ILE A 17 -10.53 -26.87 -33.91
N LEU A 18 -11.28 -27.15 -34.99
CA LEU A 18 -12.36 -26.29 -35.49
C LEU A 18 -13.69 -26.45 -34.73
N SER A 19 -13.92 -27.58 -34.05
CA SER A 19 -15.12 -27.82 -33.24
C SER A 19 -15.03 -27.29 -31.79
N LEU A 20 -13.87 -26.80 -31.37
CA LEU A 20 -13.67 -26.11 -30.08
C LEU A 20 -14.14 -24.64 -30.11
N GLY A 21 -14.78 -24.18 -31.17
CA GLY A 21 -14.99 -22.78 -31.47
C GLY A 21 -15.84 -21.98 -30.46
N PRO A 22 -17.11 -22.26 -30.14
CA PRO A 22 -17.88 -21.32 -29.30
C PRO A 22 -17.79 -21.60 -27.79
N ALA A 23 -17.65 -22.87 -27.38
CA ALA A 23 -17.60 -23.19 -25.95
C ALA A 23 -16.26 -22.80 -25.30
N VAL A 24 -15.15 -22.96 -26.02
CA VAL A 24 -13.82 -22.56 -25.54
C VAL A 24 -13.63 -21.04 -25.60
N ALA A 25 -14.14 -20.38 -26.64
CA ALA A 25 -14.16 -18.93 -26.73
C ALA A 25 -15.00 -18.30 -25.61
N GLY A 26 -16.15 -18.90 -25.26
CA GLY A 26 -16.97 -18.47 -24.13
C GLY A 26 -16.33 -18.68 -22.73
N ALA A 27 -15.46 -19.69 -22.60
CA ALA A 27 -14.75 -19.94 -21.34
C ALA A 27 -13.50 -19.05 -21.19
N PHE A 28 -12.85 -18.67 -22.30
CA PHE A 28 -11.67 -17.78 -22.26
C PHE A 28 -12.03 -16.30 -22.19
N ALA A 29 -13.18 -15.88 -22.68
CA ALA A 29 -13.60 -14.48 -22.68
C ALA A 29 -13.65 -13.87 -21.27
N PRO A 30 -14.28 -14.49 -20.24
CA PRO A 30 -14.29 -13.95 -18.88
C PRO A 30 -12.89 -13.95 -18.22
N ALA A 31 -12.05 -14.95 -18.52
CA ALA A 31 -10.69 -14.99 -17.98
C ALA A 31 -9.79 -13.89 -18.60
N VAL A 32 -9.94 -13.62 -19.87
CA VAL A 32 -9.21 -12.55 -20.58
C VAL A 32 -9.69 -11.17 -20.10
N THR A 33 -11.01 -10.95 -20.01
CA THR A 33 -11.55 -9.68 -19.48
C THR A 33 -11.14 -9.45 -18.04
N ALA A 34 -11.12 -10.48 -17.19
CA ALA A 34 -10.64 -10.41 -15.81
C ALA A 34 -9.15 -10.02 -15.74
N ALA A 35 -8.32 -10.61 -16.59
CA ALA A 35 -6.90 -10.28 -16.66
C ALA A 35 -6.65 -8.83 -17.09
N TRP A 36 -7.42 -8.31 -18.05
CA TRP A 36 -7.33 -6.91 -18.47
C TRP A 36 -7.86 -5.93 -17.42
N ALA A 37 -8.97 -6.27 -16.74
CA ALA A 37 -9.55 -5.42 -15.71
C ALA A 37 -8.59 -5.16 -14.56
N LEU A 38 -7.80 -6.17 -14.15
CA LEU A 38 -6.78 -6.05 -13.10
C LEU A 38 -5.43 -5.55 -13.65
N GLY A 39 -5.01 -6.03 -14.82
CA GLY A 39 -3.69 -5.75 -15.37
C GLY A 39 -3.54 -4.32 -15.89
N LEU A 40 -4.54 -3.78 -16.59
CA LEU A 40 -4.42 -2.47 -17.22
C LEU A 40 -4.26 -1.33 -16.22
N PRO A 41 -5.09 -1.19 -15.15
CA PRO A 41 -4.89 -0.14 -14.16
C PRO A 41 -3.54 -0.27 -13.43
N SER A 42 -3.09 -1.49 -13.13
CA SER A 42 -1.80 -1.74 -12.46
C SER A 42 -0.62 -1.34 -13.36
N LEU A 43 -0.66 -1.66 -14.65
CA LEU A 43 0.36 -1.25 -15.63
C LEU A 43 0.40 0.27 -15.80
N LEU A 44 -0.77 0.93 -15.89
CA LEU A 44 -0.83 2.38 -15.96
C LEU A 44 -0.30 3.05 -14.69
N ALA A 45 -0.62 2.50 -13.51
CA ALA A 45 -0.10 2.96 -12.24
C ALA A 45 1.43 2.83 -12.19
N LEU A 46 1.95 1.65 -12.57
CA LEU A 46 3.39 1.38 -12.63
C LEU A 46 4.11 2.34 -13.59
N ALA A 47 3.58 2.51 -14.81
CA ALA A 47 4.15 3.42 -15.79
C ALA A 47 4.18 4.86 -15.27
N GLY A 48 3.10 5.36 -14.70
CA GLY A 48 3.02 6.70 -14.11
C GLY A 48 4.04 6.90 -12.98
N TYR A 49 4.18 5.93 -12.10
CA TYR A 49 5.16 5.97 -11.01
C TYR A 49 6.61 5.88 -11.49
N LEU A 50 6.91 5.03 -12.48
CA LEU A 50 8.26 4.93 -13.05
C LEU A 50 8.66 6.23 -13.76
N VAL A 51 7.76 6.86 -14.50
CA VAL A 51 7.99 8.18 -15.10
C VAL A 51 8.22 9.23 -14.02
N ALA A 52 7.39 9.27 -12.96
CA ALA A 52 7.55 10.21 -11.87
C ALA A 52 8.83 10.00 -11.05
N ALA A 53 9.33 8.77 -10.96
CA ALA A 53 10.58 8.44 -10.27
C ALA A 53 11.83 8.69 -11.13
N GLY A 54 11.76 8.38 -12.44
CA GLY A 54 12.91 8.36 -13.34
C GLY A 54 13.30 9.70 -13.92
N LEU A 55 12.33 10.55 -14.29
CA LEU A 55 12.60 11.83 -14.91
C LEU A 55 13.20 12.85 -13.93
N GLY A 56 14.12 13.68 -14.42
CA GLY A 56 14.75 14.74 -13.64
C GLY A 56 13.80 15.85 -13.22
N GLU A 57 14.17 16.62 -12.19
CA GLU A 57 13.39 17.74 -11.63
C GLU A 57 13.01 18.81 -12.68
N ARG A 58 13.78 18.90 -13.78
CA ARG A 58 13.54 19.86 -14.88
C ARG A 58 12.22 19.62 -15.63
N ALA A 59 11.68 18.40 -15.57
CA ALA A 59 10.43 18.04 -16.22
C ALA A 59 9.16 18.44 -15.41
N GLY A 60 9.30 19.21 -14.36
CA GLY A 60 8.30 19.85 -13.48
C GLY A 60 6.84 19.42 -13.63
N PRO A 61 6.02 20.06 -14.50
CA PRO A 61 4.59 19.75 -14.61
C PRO A 61 4.31 18.32 -15.12
N LEU A 62 5.17 17.76 -15.97
CA LEU A 62 5.00 16.41 -16.48
C LEU A 62 5.13 15.37 -15.35
N LEU A 63 6.09 15.58 -14.45
CA LEU A 63 6.30 14.70 -13.30
C LEU A 63 5.10 14.66 -12.37
N TYR A 64 4.51 15.83 -12.11
CA TYR A 64 3.30 15.91 -11.29
C TYR A 64 2.12 15.20 -11.95
N ARG A 65 1.92 15.40 -13.26
CA ARG A 65 0.86 14.73 -14.02
C ARG A 65 1.07 13.22 -14.06
N ALA A 66 2.30 12.76 -14.27
CA ALA A 66 2.63 11.33 -14.25
C ALA A 66 2.35 10.69 -12.88
N LEU A 67 2.75 11.36 -11.79
CA LEU A 67 2.44 10.92 -10.44
C LEU A 67 0.93 10.85 -10.18
N LEU A 68 0.19 11.88 -10.58
CA LEU A 68 -1.26 11.93 -10.39
C LEU A 68 -1.98 10.84 -11.20
N LEU A 69 -1.59 10.64 -12.45
CA LEU A 69 -2.11 9.55 -13.30
C LEU A 69 -1.80 8.19 -12.68
N GLY A 70 -0.56 7.98 -12.23
CA GLY A 70 -0.16 6.76 -11.53
C GLY A 70 -0.98 6.54 -10.25
N TRP A 71 -1.21 7.58 -9.47
CA TRP A 71 -2.00 7.53 -8.24
C TRP A 71 -3.48 7.22 -8.50
N VAL A 72 -4.09 7.83 -9.52
CA VAL A 72 -5.49 7.53 -9.91
C VAL A 72 -5.63 6.12 -10.46
N ALA A 73 -4.73 5.70 -11.36
CA ALA A 73 -4.73 4.35 -11.88
C ALA A 73 -4.52 3.30 -10.77
N HIS A 74 -3.68 3.60 -9.78
CA HIS A 74 -3.48 2.76 -8.60
C HIS A 74 -4.77 2.64 -7.76
N ALA A 75 -5.53 3.75 -7.59
CA ALA A 75 -6.84 3.70 -6.94
C ALA A 75 -7.81 2.75 -7.67
N VAL A 76 -7.85 2.85 -9.01
CA VAL A 76 -8.68 1.95 -9.83
C VAL A 76 -8.25 0.50 -9.65
N ALA A 77 -6.94 0.21 -9.68
CA ALA A 77 -6.41 -1.13 -9.44
C ALA A 77 -6.83 -1.68 -8.07
N ILE A 78 -6.73 -0.87 -7.00
CA ILE A 78 -7.16 -1.23 -5.64
C ILE A 78 -8.68 -1.52 -5.62
N VAL A 79 -9.50 -0.67 -6.24
CA VAL A 79 -10.96 -0.86 -6.26
C VAL A 79 -11.32 -2.14 -7.01
N VAL A 80 -10.72 -2.38 -8.18
CA VAL A 80 -10.95 -3.61 -8.97
C VAL A 80 -10.55 -4.85 -8.17
N ASP A 81 -9.42 -4.80 -7.46
CA ASP A 81 -8.93 -5.93 -6.65
C ASP A 81 -9.83 -6.23 -5.45
N ILE A 82 -10.34 -5.18 -4.77
CA ILE A 82 -11.23 -5.35 -3.61
C ILE A 82 -12.64 -5.78 -4.02
N THR A 83 -13.18 -5.22 -5.12
CA THR A 83 -14.57 -5.46 -5.52
C THR A 83 -14.72 -6.67 -6.45
N GLY A 84 -13.62 -7.12 -7.05
CA GLY A 84 -13.65 -8.13 -8.12
C GLY A 84 -14.31 -7.62 -9.41
N PHE A 85 -14.52 -6.30 -9.55
CA PHE A 85 -15.19 -5.72 -10.71
C PHE A 85 -14.50 -6.13 -12.02
N GLY A 86 -15.29 -6.66 -12.95
CA GLY A 86 -14.80 -7.14 -14.23
C GLY A 86 -14.01 -8.48 -14.19
N SER A 87 -13.79 -9.07 -13.01
CA SER A 87 -13.08 -10.35 -12.87
C SER A 87 -14.01 -11.56 -12.87
N GLY A 88 -15.34 -11.36 -12.79
CA GLY A 88 -16.32 -12.42 -12.64
C GLY A 88 -16.28 -13.13 -11.27
N ILE A 89 -15.47 -12.66 -10.34
CA ILE A 89 -15.31 -13.20 -8.99
C ILE A 89 -15.74 -12.11 -8.01
N GLU A 90 -16.96 -12.20 -7.49
CA GLU A 90 -17.50 -11.25 -6.50
C GLU A 90 -16.96 -11.52 -5.08
N VAL A 91 -15.64 -11.60 -4.93
CA VAL A 91 -15.00 -11.88 -3.65
C VAL A 91 -13.83 -10.93 -3.43
N ALA A 92 -13.83 -10.25 -2.30
CA ALA A 92 -12.74 -9.36 -1.93
C ALA A 92 -11.44 -10.13 -1.70
N ARG A 93 -10.34 -9.63 -2.25
CA ARG A 93 -9.00 -10.14 -1.99
C ARG A 93 -8.34 -9.35 -0.88
N PHE A 94 -7.77 -10.06 0.07
CA PHE A 94 -7.04 -9.46 1.18
C PHE A 94 -5.75 -10.22 1.46
N GLY A 95 -4.65 -9.50 1.59
CA GLY A 95 -3.34 -10.07 1.88
C GLY A 95 -2.35 -9.00 2.33
N PHE A 96 -1.10 -9.40 2.56
CA PHE A 96 -0.06 -8.46 2.97
C PHE A 96 0.23 -7.39 1.91
N ALA A 97 0.34 -7.79 0.63
CA ALA A 97 0.68 -6.87 -0.45
C ALA A 97 -0.47 -5.91 -0.81
N PRO A 98 -1.75 -6.32 -0.93
CA PRO A 98 -2.88 -5.40 -1.03
C PRO A 98 -2.95 -4.39 0.12
N ALA A 99 -2.75 -4.81 1.37
CA ALA A 99 -2.76 -3.90 2.52
C ALA A 99 -1.62 -2.88 2.47
N LEU A 100 -0.41 -3.31 2.08
CA LEU A 100 0.73 -2.43 1.89
C LEU A 100 0.49 -1.45 0.73
N SER A 101 -0.09 -1.94 -0.37
CA SER A 101 -0.47 -1.14 -1.54
C SER A 101 -1.43 -0.01 -1.16
N MET A 102 -2.51 -0.32 -0.45
CA MET A 102 -3.46 0.68 0.07
C MET A 102 -2.81 1.68 1.00
N THR A 103 -1.93 1.21 1.90
CA THR A 103 -1.21 2.08 2.85
C THR A 103 -0.35 3.09 2.10
N VAL A 104 0.44 2.65 1.13
CA VAL A 104 1.30 3.54 0.34
C VAL A 104 0.46 4.47 -0.54
N TRP A 105 -0.66 4.00 -1.10
CA TRP A 105 -1.59 4.85 -1.84
C TRP A 105 -2.13 6.00 -0.99
N LEU A 106 -2.50 5.74 0.28
CA LEU A 106 -2.92 6.78 1.23
C LEU A 106 -1.79 7.76 1.58
N VAL A 107 -0.57 7.28 1.77
CA VAL A 107 0.60 8.15 2.00
C VAL A 107 0.87 9.04 0.77
N LEU A 108 0.74 8.48 -0.44
CA LEU A 108 0.81 9.25 -1.68
C LEU A 108 -0.32 10.27 -1.79
N ALA A 109 -1.55 9.97 -1.31
CA ALA A 109 -2.65 10.93 -1.27
C ALA A 109 -2.27 12.15 -0.41
N VAL A 110 -1.73 11.91 0.79
CA VAL A 110 -1.24 13.01 1.66
C VAL A 110 -0.18 13.83 0.93
N TYR A 111 0.80 13.17 0.31
CA TYR A 111 1.84 13.86 -0.46
C TYR A 111 1.27 14.68 -1.63
N VAL A 112 0.34 14.13 -2.42
CA VAL A 112 -0.29 14.83 -3.55
C VAL A 112 -1.03 16.08 -3.08
N ILE A 113 -1.72 16.02 -1.95
CA ILE A 113 -2.42 17.15 -1.35
C ILE A 113 -1.42 18.20 -0.84
N GLU A 114 -0.45 17.80 -0.03
CA GLU A 114 0.50 18.73 0.61
C GLU A 114 1.46 19.36 -0.37
N SER A 115 1.87 18.65 -1.42
CA SER A 115 2.77 19.18 -2.46
C SER A 115 2.17 20.35 -3.26
N ARG A 116 0.83 20.56 -3.17
CA ARG A 116 0.14 21.74 -3.71
C ARG A 116 0.45 23.02 -2.93
N PHE A 117 0.71 22.89 -1.65
CA PHE A 117 0.87 24.02 -0.72
C PHE A 117 2.32 24.22 -0.30
N VAL A 118 3.09 23.17 -0.24
CA VAL A 118 4.49 23.21 0.24
C VAL A 118 5.37 22.36 -0.67
N PRO A 119 6.48 22.92 -1.18
CA PRO A 119 7.45 22.15 -1.95
C PRO A 119 8.13 21.11 -1.06
N LEU A 120 8.08 19.84 -1.47
CA LEU A 120 8.69 18.71 -0.76
C LEU A 120 9.78 18.08 -1.65
N PRO A 121 10.96 18.69 -1.75
CA PRO A 121 12.01 18.26 -2.67
C PRO A 121 12.54 16.87 -2.30
N GLY A 122 12.72 16.01 -3.31
CA GLY A 122 13.28 14.67 -3.16
C GLY A 122 12.28 13.61 -2.62
N VAL A 123 11.13 14.01 -2.07
CA VAL A 123 10.12 13.07 -1.55
C VAL A 123 9.37 12.38 -2.68
N ARG A 124 9.06 13.10 -3.75
CA ARG A 124 8.33 12.57 -4.92
C ARG A 124 8.95 11.29 -5.48
N ARG A 125 10.26 11.30 -5.72
CA ARG A 125 10.97 10.15 -6.30
C ARG A 125 10.88 8.93 -5.40
N ALA A 126 11.11 9.11 -4.10
CA ALA A 126 11.05 8.03 -3.13
C ALA A 126 9.63 7.44 -3.04
N LEU A 127 8.60 8.29 -2.99
CA LEU A 127 7.21 7.84 -2.93
C LEU A 127 6.75 7.22 -4.25
N ALA A 128 7.15 7.76 -5.39
CA ALA A 128 6.84 7.16 -6.69
C ALA A 128 7.51 5.78 -6.84
N ALA A 129 8.77 5.65 -6.44
CA ALA A 129 9.47 4.36 -6.44
C ALA A 129 8.78 3.36 -5.50
N LEU A 130 8.40 3.80 -4.30
CA LEU A 130 7.65 2.97 -3.36
C LEU A 130 6.28 2.57 -3.92
N GLY A 131 5.56 3.50 -4.58
CA GLY A 131 4.32 3.22 -5.27
C GLY A 131 4.47 2.15 -6.36
N ALA A 132 5.53 2.25 -7.18
CA ALA A 132 5.84 1.24 -8.19
C ALA A 132 6.09 -0.14 -7.57
N VAL A 133 6.89 -0.20 -6.49
CA VAL A 133 7.21 -1.45 -5.79
C VAL A 133 5.94 -2.11 -5.24
N VAL A 134 5.06 -1.36 -4.57
CA VAL A 134 3.85 -1.97 -3.96
C VAL A 134 2.82 -2.39 -5.01
N VAL A 135 2.74 -1.72 -6.16
CA VAL A 135 1.90 -2.18 -7.29
C VAL A 135 2.41 -3.51 -7.83
N VAL A 136 3.71 -3.66 -8.01
CA VAL A 136 4.32 -4.94 -8.46
C VAL A 136 4.11 -6.03 -7.41
N LEU A 137 4.28 -5.71 -6.13
CA LEU A 137 4.02 -6.68 -5.04
C LEU A 137 2.56 -7.11 -5.00
N ALA A 138 1.61 -6.18 -5.11
CA ALA A 138 0.19 -6.49 -5.11
C ALA A 138 -0.21 -7.34 -6.33
N TRP A 139 0.45 -7.15 -7.47
CA TRP A 139 0.24 -7.96 -8.66
C TRP A 139 0.83 -9.38 -8.49
N GLY A 140 2.03 -9.50 -7.90
CA GLY A 140 2.68 -10.79 -7.65
C GLY A 140 2.06 -11.58 -6.48
N PHE A 141 1.46 -10.88 -5.51
CA PHE A 141 0.85 -11.46 -4.30
C PHE A 141 -0.56 -10.88 -4.09
N PRO A 142 -1.54 -11.27 -4.88
CA PRO A 142 -2.89 -10.69 -4.84
C PRO A 142 -3.67 -10.99 -3.55
N GLY A 143 -3.10 -11.79 -2.66
CA GLY A 143 -3.73 -12.20 -1.40
C GLY A 143 -4.78 -13.29 -1.57
N GLU A 144 -5.43 -13.63 -0.45
CA GLU A 144 -6.45 -14.66 -0.39
C GLU A 144 -7.84 -14.11 -0.70
N LEU A 145 -8.65 -14.94 -1.36
CA LEU A 145 -10.08 -14.68 -1.51
C LEU A 145 -10.75 -14.78 -0.13
N ARG A 146 -11.43 -13.74 0.28
CA ARG A 146 -12.20 -13.72 1.53
C ARG A 146 -13.67 -13.90 1.23
N PRO A 147 -14.30 -15.01 1.68
CA PRO A 147 -15.74 -15.18 1.56
C PRO A 147 -16.47 -14.04 2.27
N GLN A 148 -17.70 -13.78 1.84
CA GLN A 148 -18.52 -12.68 2.36
C GLN A 148 -18.51 -12.64 3.89
N VAL A 149 -18.29 -11.44 4.42
CA VAL A 149 -18.10 -11.22 5.84
C VAL A 149 -19.44 -11.37 6.54
N THR A 150 -19.49 -12.23 7.56
CA THR A 150 -20.68 -12.47 8.37
C THR A 150 -21.14 -11.28 9.21
N SER A 151 -20.23 -10.31 9.47
CA SER A 151 -20.55 -9.11 10.26
C SER A 151 -20.60 -7.84 9.38
N ARG A 152 -21.71 -7.09 9.49
CA ARG A 152 -21.87 -5.77 8.86
C ARG A 152 -20.83 -4.72 9.32
N TRP A 153 -20.17 -4.94 10.44
CA TRP A 153 -19.18 -4.03 11.02
C TRP A 153 -17.74 -4.29 10.54
N ALA A 154 -17.49 -5.45 9.96
CA ALA A 154 -16.14 -5.80 9.51
C ALA A 154 -15.59 -4.88 8.41
N PRO A 155 -16.36 -4.44 7.39
CA PRO A 155 -15.87 -3.46 6.42
C PRO A 155 -15.44 -2.14 7.08
N VAL A 156 -16.20 -1.67 8.08
CA VAL A 156 -15.89 -0.44 8.83
C VAL A 156 -14.60 -0.62 9.62
N HIS A 157 -14.43 -1.74 10.31
CA HIS A 157 -13.19 -2.06 11.04
C HIS A 157 -11.97 -2.10 10.08
N TRP A 158 -12.10 -2.72 8.92
CA TRP A 158 -11.04 -2.76 7.93
C TRP A 158 -10.70 -1.37 7.38
N ALA A 159 -11.71 -0.57 7.07
CA ALA A 159 -11.52 0.81 6.63
C ALA A 159 -10.80 1.65 7.67
N LEU A 160 -11.19 1.55 8.95
CA LEU A 160 -10.50 2.22 10.06
C LEU A 160 -9.06 1.73 10.20
N GLY A 161 -8.84 0.42 10.12
CA GLY A 161 -7.50 -0.17 10.13
C GLY A 161 -6.62 0.42 9.05
N ILE A 162 -7.05 0.37 7.79
CA ILE A 162 -6.31 0.89 6.63
C ILE A 162 -6.09 2.41 6.76
N ALA A 163 -7.10 3.17 7.17
CA ALA A 163 -6.97 4.60 7.39
C ALA A 163 -5.92 4.92 8.47
N SER A 164 -5.88 4.16 9.58
CA SER A 164 -4.86 4.32 10.62
C SER A 164 -3.45 4.07 10.09
N TYR A 165 -3.25 3.02 9.26
CA TYR A 165 -1.98 2.75 8.58
C TYR A 165 -1.55 3.89 7.66
N GLY A 166 -2.47 4.47 6.89
CA GLY A 166 -2.20 5.62 6.04
C GLY A 166 -1.75 6.84 6.84
N LEU A 167 -2.44 7.13 7.96
CA LEU A 167 -2.10 8.25 8.85
C LEU A 167 -0.74 8.06 9.53
N PHE A 168 -0.44 6.85 10.03
CA PHE A 168 0.87 6.56 10.59
C PHE A 168 1.97 6.52 9.53
N GLY A 169 1.67 6.05 8.31
CA GLY A 169 2.58 6.15 7.18
C GLY A 169 2.93 7.60 6.83
N ALA A 170 1.95 8.51 6.85
CA ALA A 170 2.19 9.94 6.71
C ALA A 170 3.04 10.50 7.87
N ALA A 171 2.77 10.07 9.11
CA ALA A 171 3.60 10.44 10.25
C ALA A 171 5.06 9.98 10.08
N VAL A 172 5.29 8.75 9.61
CA VAL A 172 6.62 8.22 9.29
C VAL A 172 7.30 9.05 8.20
N LEU A 173 6.58 9.44 7.15
CA LEU A 173 7.11 10.29 6.08
C LEU A 173 7.61 11.63 6.65
N HIS A 174 6.78 12.31 7.45
CA HIS A 174 7.15 13.59 8.05
C HIS A 174 8.28 13.45 9.07
N ALA A 175 8.29 12.38 9.85
CA ALA A 175 9.39 12.07 10.78
C ALA A 175 10.71 11.81 10.03
N ALA A 176 10.66 11.14 8.88
CA ALA A 176 11.83 10.90 8.03
C ALA A 176 12.35 12.21 7.42
N MET A 177 11.45 13.08 6.96
CA MET A 177 11.81 14.42 6.46
C MET A 177 12.43 15.27 7.57
N LEU A 178 11.87 15.25 8.78
CA LEU A 178 12.40 15.94 9.96
C LEU A 178 13.81 15.44 10.29
N ALA A 179 13.99 14.14 10.41
CA ALA A 179 15.29 13.53 10.72
C ALA A 179 16.34 13.84 9.63
N ARG A 180 15.93 13.88 8.35
CA ARG A 180 16.81 14.29 7.26
C ARG A 180 17.21 15.76 7.37
N ALA A 181 16.25 16.65 7.63
CA ALA A 181 16.52 18.07 7.77
C ALA A 181 17.43 18.37 8.97
N GLU A 182 17.21 17.70 10.11
CA GLU A 182 18.09 17.80 11.30
C GLU A 182 19.53 17.34 11.01
N ARG A 183 19.69 16.24 10.24
CA ARG A 183 21.03 15.75 9.84
C ARG A 183 21.77 16.76 8.97
N LEU A 184 21.07 17.41 8.05
CA LEU A 184 21.66 18.39 7.13
C LEU A 184 22.10 19.68 7.83
N MET A 185 21.56 19.98 9.03
CA MET A 185 21.92 21.14 9.82
C MET A 185 23.05 20.90 10.82
N ARG A 186 23.53 19.66 10.96
CA ARG A 186 24.67 19.36 11.85
C ARG A 186 25.96 19.96 11.28
N PRO A 187 26.80 20.63 12.12
CA PRO A 187 28.09 21.15 11.68
C PRO A 187 28.93 20.04 11.03
N GLY A 188 29.52 20.31 9.87
CA GLY A 188 30.37 19.37 9.12
C GLY A 188 29.62 18.44 8.17
N ALA A 189 28.29 18.42 8.14
CA ALA A 189 27.53 17.51 7.29
C ALA A 189 27.17 18.08 5.90
N ALA A 190 27.36 19.38 5.66
CA ALA A 190 26.83 20.01 4.46
C ALA A 190 27.87 20.87 3.72
N THR A 191 28.04 20.60 2.43
CA THR A 191 28.51 21.60 1.47
C THR A 191 27.45 22.71 1.37
N VAL A 192 27.87 23.96 1.07
CA VAL A 192 26.99 25.14 0.94
C VAL A 192 25.76 24.87 0.03
N ALA A 193 25.88 24.04 -0.99
CA ALA A 193 24.78 23.65 -1.89
C ALA A 193 23.70 22.80 -1.20
N VAL A 194 24.07 21.95 -0.25
CA VAL A 194 23.15 21.10 0.52
C VAL A 194 22.40 21.92 1.58
N ALA A 195 23.09 22.89 2.20
CA ALA A 195 22.45 23.84 3.12
C ALA A 195 21.44 24.75 2.42
N ALA A 196 21.72 25.19 1.18
CA ALA A 196 20.80 25.97 0.37
C ALA A 196 19.53 25.18 -0.07
N GLN A 197 19.64 23.87 -0.21
CA GLN A 197 18.47 23.00 -0.47
C GLN A 197 17.63 22.74 0.79
N ALA A 198 18.26 22.67 1.96
CA ALA A 198 17.57 22.52 3.24
C ALA A 198 16.67 23.72 3.55
N GLY A 199 17.07 24.94 3.15
CA GLY A 199 16.28 26.17 3.31
C GLY A 199 15.05 26.27 2.39
N LYS A 200 14.90 25.42 1.39
CA LYS A 200 13.76 25.38 0.45
C LYS A 200 12.62 24.45 0.89
N GLY A 201 12.81 23.72 1.97
CA GLY A 201 11.83 22.74 2.49
C GLY A 201 10.91 23.33 3.56
N MET A 202 10.04 22.47 4.08
CA MET A 202 9.15 22.80 5.20
C MET A 202 9.99 23.10 6.47
N PRO A 203 9.66 24.16 7.24
CA PRO A 203 10.34 24.45 8.50
C PRO A 203 10.28 23.26 9.48
N LEU A 204 11.36 23.03 10.25
CA LEU A 204 11.45 21.90 11.19
C LEU A 204 10.27 21.82 12.15
N LEU A 205 9.87 22.96 12.72
CA LEU A 205 8.72 23.04 13.64
C LEU A 205 7.41 22.64 12.96
N GLN A 206 7.27 22.92 11.65
CA GLN A 206 6.10 22.52 10.89
C GLN A 206 6.10 21.01 10.60
N LEU A 207 7.25 20.44 10.23
CA LEU A 207 7.42 18.99 10.06
C LEU A 207 7.11 18.24 11.36
N GLU A 208 7.64 18.70 12.46
CA GLU A 208 7.36 18.13 13.78
C GLU A 208 5.86 18.22 14.12
N ARG A 209 5.25 19.40 13.92
CA ARG A 209 3.82 19.61 14.18
C ARG A 209 2.95 18.69 13.33
N MET A 210 3.26 18.53 12.03
CA MET A 210 2.55 17.64 11.14
C MET A 210 2.72 16.16 11.54
N THR A 211 3.95 15.74 11.89
CA THR A 211 4.20 14.38 12.41
C THR A 211 3.24 14.06 13.56
N PHE A 212 3.17 14.93 14.56
CA PHE A 212 2.32 14.68 15.71
C PHE A 212 0.80 14.83 15.44
N ARG A 213 0.41 15.65 14.48
CA ARG A 213 -0.99 15.71 14.03
C ARG A 213 -1.41 14.38 13.38
N PHE A 214 -0.56 13.82 12.52
CA PHE A 214 -0.82 12.51 11.92
C PHE A 214 -0.79 11.39 12.96
N VAL A 215 0.13 11.41 13.92
CA VAL A 215 0.16 10.45 15.03
C VAL A 215 -1.13 10.55 15.85
N ALA A 216 -1.58 11.74 16.21
CA ALA A 216 -2.80 11.92 17.00
C ALA A 216 -4.05 11.46 16.24
N ALA A 217 -4.19 11.83 14.96
CA ALA A 217 -5.28 11.39 14.13
C ALA A 217 -5.27 9.86 13.94
N GLY A 218 -4.09 9.28 13.63
CA GLY A 218 -3.91 7.83 13.51
C GLY A 218 -4.24 7.10 14.81
N PHE A 219 -3.85 7.65 15.95
CA PHE A 219 -4.16 7.08 17.27
C PHE A 219 -5.66 7.03 17.54
N VAL A 220 -6.41 8.10 17.23
CA VAL A 220 -7.88 8.14 17.38
C VAL A 220 -8.53 7.07 16.48
N VAL A 221 -8.11 7.02 15.21
CA VAL A 221 -8.67 6.04 14.25
C VAL A 221 -8.31 4.60 14.63
N LEU A 222 -7.07 4.36 15.07
CA LEU A 222 -6.64 3.04 15.56
C LEU A 222 -7.41 2.64 16.81
N SER A 223 -7.65 3.58 17.75
CA SER A 223 -8.46 3.31 18.95
C SER A 223 -9.88 2.90 18.56
N ALA A 224 -10.50 3.61 17.62
CA ALA A 224 -11.82 3.25 17.11
C ALA A 224 -11.82 1.85 16.44
N ALA A 225 -10.77 1.54 15.65
CA ALA A 225 -10.60 0.22 15.03
C ALA A 225 -10.48 -0.88 16.08
N LEU A 226 -9.65 -0.68 17.12
CA LEU A 226 -9.46 -1.67 18.20
C LEU A 226 -10.74 -1.87 19.01
N LEU A 227 -11.44 -0.80 19.40
CA LEU A 227 -12.70 -0.87 20.12
C LEU A 227 -13.77 -1.58 19.29
N LEU A 228 -13.91 -1.24 18.01
CA LEU A 228 -14.86 -1.90 17.13
C LEU A 228 -14.51 -3.38 16.94
N GLY A 229 -13.21 -3.69 16.76
CA GLY A 229 -12.74 -5.07 16.68
C GLY A 229 -13.06 -5.88 17.94
N ALA A 230 -12.83 -5.29 19.11
CA ALA A 230 -13.16 -5.92 20.40
C ALA A 230 -14.67 -6.16 20.58
N TRP A 231 -15.49 -5.23 20.09
CA TRP A 231 -16.95 -5.31 20.21
C TRP A 231 -17.54 -6.54 19.51
N TYR A 232 -17.10 -6.84 18.27
CA TYR A 232 -17.71 -7.95 17.51
C TYR A 232 -16.87 -9.23 17.49
N ALA A 233 -15.65 -9.22 18.05
CA ALA A 233 -14.82 -10.40 18.16
C ALA A 233 -15.33 -11.31 19.29
N ASN A 234 -16.07 -12.35 18.92
CA ASN A 234 -16.54 -13.34 19.88
C ASN A 234 -16.24 -14.76 19.37
N PRO A 235 -15.38 -15.54 20.02
CA PRO A 235 -14.58 -15.21 21.21
C PRO A 235 -13.39 -14.30 20.91
N TRP A 236 -12.97 -13.44 21.84
CA TRP A 236 -11.74 -12.65 21.77
C TRP A 236 -10.50 -13.55 21.74
N ARG A 237 -9.61 -13.29 20.79
CA ARG A 237 -8.38 -14.07 20.62
C ARG A 237 -7.16 -13.17 20.71
N TRP A 238 -6.19 -13.56 21.54
CA TRP A 238 -4.86 -12.96 21.60
C TRP A 238 -3.95 -13.59 20.54
N ASP A 239 -4.24 -13.31 19.28
CA ASP A 239 -3.32 -13.66 18.18
C ASP A 239 -2.22 -12.61 18.01
N HIS A 240 -1.22 -12.91 17.22
CA HIS A 240 -0.08 -12.01 17.00
C HIS A 240 -0.54 -10.65 16.46
N LYS A 241 -1.59 -10.62 15.62
CA LYS A 241 -2.18 -9.39 15.09
C LYS A 241 -2.70 -8.49 16.21
N THR A 242 -3.47 -9.06 17.13
CA THR A 242 -4.01 -8.34 18.29
C THR A 242 -2.90 -7.84 19.20
N VAL A 243 -1.92 -8.70 19.53
CA VAL A 243 -0.79 -8.34 20.39
C VAL A 243 0.01 -7.17 19.79
N PHE A 244 0.43 -7.27 18.54
CA PHE A 244 1.21 -6.20 17.90
C PHE A 244 0.40 -4.91 17.71
N SER A 245 -0.91 -5.00 17.45
CA SER A 245 -1.78 -3.82 17.34
C SER A 245 -1.90 -3.09 18.68
N VAL A 246 -2.08 -3.81 19.78
CA VAL A 246 -2.15 -3.24 21.13
C VAL A 246 -0.79 -2.66 21.55
N LEU A 247 0.32 -3.35 21.27
CA LEU A 247 1.66 -2.82 21.52
C LEU A 247 1.94 -1.54 20.75
N GLY A 248 1.58 -1.50 19.45
CA GLY A 248 1.69 -0.29 18.64
C GLY A 248 0.84 0.86 19.19
N TRP A 249 -0.39 0.56 19.61
CA TRP A 249 -1.27 1.53 20.27
C TRP A 249 -0.65 2.08 21.55
N LEU A 250 -0.09 1.23 22.42
CA LEU A 250 0.61 1.65 23.65
C LEU A 250 1.81 2.54 23.35
N VAL A 251 2.61 2.24 22.33
CA VAL A 251 3.75 3.08 21.92
C VAL A 251 3.26 4.47 21.50
N PHE A 252 2.20 4.56 20.69
CA PHE A 252 1.66 5.86 20.27
C PHE A 252 0.97 6.60 21.42
N ALA A 253 0.28 5.91 22.33
CA ALA A 253 -0.27 6.50 23.55
C ALA A 253 0.86 7.10 24.41
N GLY A 254 1.92 6.32 24.65
CA GLY A 254 3.10 6.77 25.40
C GLY A 254 3.81 7.95 24.75
N LEU A 255 3.90 7.94 23.39
CA LEU A 255 4.50 9.03 22.62
C LEU A 255 3.69 10.33 22.76
N LEU A 256 2.36 10.26 22.65
CA LEU A 256 1.49 11.43 22.81
C LEU A 256 1.46 11.95 24.24
N ALA A 257 1.43 11.05 25.22
CA ALA A 257 1.52 11.39 26.64
C ALA A 257 2.88 12.01 26.99
N GLY A 258 3.98 11.40 26.53
CA GLY A 258 5.33 11.89 26.75
C GLY A 258 5.57 13.26 26.10
N ARG A 259 4.96 13.52 24.92
CA ARG A 259 5.00 14.86 24.34
C ARG A 259 4.27 15.90 25.20
N ARG A 260 3.13 15.56 25.77
CA ARG A 260 2.36 16.49 26.62
C ARG A 260 3.02 16.71 27.98
N ALA A 261 3.49 15.63 28.62
CA ALA A 261 4.01 15.67 29.98
C ALA A 261 5.47 16.14 30.05
N PHE A 262 6.31 15.67 29.09
CA PHE A 262 7.77 15.87 29.14
C PHE A 262 8.30 16.65 27.93
N GLY A 263 7.43 17.07 27.01
CA GLY A 263 7.85 17.83 25.83
C GLY A 263 8.71 17.02 24.84
N TRP A 264 8.53 15.70 24.74
CA TRP A 264 9.33 14.85 23.84
C TRP A 264 9.32 15.35 22.42
N ARG A 265 10.53 15.54 21.86
CA ARG A 265 10.78 16.09 20.51
C ARG A 265 12.00 15.43 19.88
N GLY A 266 12.24 15.77 18.60
CA GLY A 266 13.44 15.35 17.88
C GLY A 266 13.61 13.82 17.82
N PRO A 267 14.83 13.31 18.07
CA PRO A 267 15.14 11.88 17.88
C PRO A 267 14.29 10.93 18.74
N THR A 268 13.94 11.32 19.96
CA THR A 268 13.09 10.50 20.84
C THR A 268 11.70 10.32 20.24
N ALA A 269 11.08 11.41 19.75
CA ALA A 269 9.79 11.37 19.09
C ALA A 269 9.85 10.55 17.78
N THR A 270 10.86 10.77 16.96
CA THR A 270 11.06 10.06 15.70
C THR A 270 11.23 8.55 15.91
N ARG A 271 12.00 8.12 16.91
CA ARG A 271 12.15 6.70 17.26
C ARG A 271 10.82 6.09 17.71
N GLY A 272 10.04 6.82 18.52
CA GLY A 272 8.70 6.37 18.93
C GLY A 272 7.75 6.18 17.75
N VAL A 273 7.75 7.11 16.78
CA VAL A 273 6.95 6.98 15.55
C VAL A 273 7.35 5.75 14.76
N TYR A 274 8.65 5.51 14.54
CA TYR A 274 9.13 4.34 13.80
C TYR A 274 8.83 3.03 14.53
N ALA A 275 9.01 2.98 15.86
CA ALA A 275 8.72 1.79 16.65
C ALA A 275 7.23 1.42 16.59
N GLY A 276 6.34 2.40 16.80
CA GLY A 276 4.90 2.18 16.72
C GLY A 276 4.46 1.74 15.31
N ALA A 277 4.98 2.39 14.27
CA ALA A 277 4.68 2.03 12.88
C ALA A 277 5.18 0.62 12.52
N ALA A 278 6.38 0.24 12.98
CA ALA A 278 6.94 -1.10 12.77
C ALA A 278 6.08 -2.17 13.45
N LEU A 279 5.61 -1.95 14.68
CA LEU A 279 4.71 -2.86 15.37
C LEU A 279 3.37 -3.03 14.61
N LEU A 280 2.81 -1.95 14.09
CA LEU A 280 1.59 -2.04 13.28
C LEU A 280 1.85 -2.77 11.95
N LEU A 281 2.97 -2.54 11.27
CA LEU A 281 3.32 -3.30 10.08
C LEU A 281 3.43 -4.80 10.39
N LEU A 282 4.05 -5.16 11.52
CA LEU A 282 4.14 -6.56 11.97
C LEU A 282 2.76 -7.13 12.31
N ALA A 283 1.83 -6.32 12.84
CA ALA A 283 0.50 -6.76 13.20
C ALA A 283 -0.28 -7.36 12.03
N TYR A 284 -0.23 -6.74 10.86
CA TYR A 284 -0.97 -7.22 9.69
C TYR A 284 -0.06 -7.67 8.54
N VAL A 285 0.76 -6.76 8.01
CA VAL A 285 1.61 -7.05 6.86
C VAL A 285 2.60 -8.17 7.18
N GLY A 286 3.28 -8.09 8.33
CA GLY A 286 4.26 -9.11 8.75
C GLY A 286 3.59 -10.47 9.03
N SER A 287 2.49 -10.49 9.77
CA SER A 287 1.79 -11.74 10.08
C SER A 287 1.24 -12.42 8.82
N ARG A 288 0.71 -11.64 7.87
CA ARG A 288 0.22 -12.16 6.59
C ARG A 288 1.34 -12.60 5.68
N PHE A 289 2.44 -11.85 5.62
CA PHE A 289 3.62 -12.26 4.85
C PHE A 289 4.16 -13.61 5.31
N VAL A 290 4.27 -13.82 6.62
CA VAL A 290 4.71 -15.11 7.17
C VAL A 290 3.75 -16.24 6.78
N LEU A 291 2.45 -16.02 6.89
CA LEU A 291 1.45 -17.04 6.54
C LEU A 291 1.41 -17.32 5.05
N GLU A 292 1.38 -16.30 4.21
CA GLU A 292 1.20 -16.41 2.76
C GLU A 292 2.48 -16.85 2.05
N VAL A 293 3.64 -16.32 2.44
CA VAL A 293 4.91 -16.55 1.73
C VAL A 293 5.77 -17.62 2.37
N LEU A 294 5.96 -17.59 3.71
CA LEU A 294 6.87 -18.53 4.38
C LEU A 294 6.21 -19.85 4.72
N LEU A 295 4.96 -19.85 5.17
CA LEU A 295 4.26 -21.05 5.58
C LEU A 295 3.36 -21.65 4.51
N HIS A 296 3.19 -20.97 3.37
CA HIS A 296 2.34 -21.40 2.24
C HIS A 296 0.92 -21.84 2.68
N ARG A 297 0.42 -21.30 3.81
CA ARG A 297 -0.88 -21.65 4.40
C ARG A 297 -2.06 -20.86 3.83
N GLY A 298 -1.83 -20.07 2.79
CA GLY A 298 -2.83 -19.25 2.12
C GLY A 298 -3.51 -19.88 0.92
N SER A 299 -3.16 -21.11 0.55
CA SER A 299 -3.65 -21.77 -0.67
C SER A 299 -4.55 -23.01 -0.40
N ALA A 300 -5.14 -23.09 0.79
CA ALA A 300 -6.13 -24.15 1.10
C ALA A 300 -7.53 -23.56 1.20
#